data_e22ae0704e561ab713615f06515176a8
#
_entry.id   e22ae0704e561ab713615f06515176a8
#
_cell.length_a   1.000
_cell.length_b   1.000
_cell.length_c   1.000
_cell.angle_alpha   90.00
_cell.angle_beta   90.00
_cell.angle_gamma   90.00
#
_symmetry.space_group_name_H-M   'P 1'
#
loop_
_entity.id
_entity.type
_entity.pdbx_description
1 polymer ?
#
loop_
_entity_poly.entity_id
_entity_poly.type
_entity_poly.pdbx_seq_one_letter_code
_entity_poly.pdbx_strand_id
1 'polypeptide(L)'
;FPLRENIFGEIATAGKAELITKPEDDARIYQNGPEDFLKCGSYIIVPMKVNDAVIGVIALARTHEKPKFTEENLKTAELISDFATTSIKTVMSVNEIMEHNNLVKEAQIATSIQDMLHPSKLPVLPGIQLGTIWNPEEGVCGDYYDVIVSRKDRISFVMSDVAGKGINSV
;
A
#
# COMPACT_ATOMS: atom_id res chain seq x y z
N PHE A 1 -3.79 18.53 -7.04
CA PHE A 1 -3.57 19.35 -8.25
C PHE A 1 -4.47 18.81 -9.35
N PRO A 2 -5.28 19.67 -10.01
CA PRO A 2 -6.02 19.25 -11.19
C PRO A 2 -5.03 18.92 -12.32
N LEU A 3 -5.02 17.67 -12.79
CA LEU A 3 -4.07 17.14 -13.78
C LEU A 3 -4.16 17.77 -15.18
N ARG A 4 -5.09 18.69 -15.43
CA ARG A 4 -5.32 19.26 -16.78
C ARG A 4 -5.26 20.79 -16.87
N GLU A 5 -4.95 21.49 -15.76
CA GLU A 5 -5.04 22.95 -15.73
C GLU A 5 -3.69 23.66 -15.53
N ASN A 6 -2.59 22.92 -15.51
CA ASN A 6 -1.25 23.48 -15.35
C ASN A 6 -0.19 22.60 -16.02
N ILE A 7 0.98 23.20 -16.24
CA ILE A 7 2.10 22.55 -16.92
C ILE A 7 2.53 21.21 -16.27
N PHE A 8 2.46 21.07 -14.94
CA PHE A 8 2.84 19.83 -14.26
C PHE A 8 1.87 18.70 -14.57
N GLY A 9 0.57 19.01 -14.61
CA GLY A 9 -0.45 18.05 -14.98
C GLY A 9 -0.40 17.64 -16.44
N GLU A 10 -0.08 18.55 -17.35
CA GLU A 10 0.12 18.23 -18.77
C GLU A 10 1.34 17.32 -18.95
N ILE A 11 2.48 17.63 -18.31
CA ILE A 11 3.68 16.80 -18.36
C ILE A 11 3.45 15.43 -17.72
N ALA A 12 2.71 15.38 -16.61
CA ALA A 12 2.30 14.11 -16.00
C ALA A 12 1.45 13.26 -16.95
N THR A 13 0.57 13.89 -17.71
CA THR A 13 -0.29 13.20 -18.69
C THR A 13 0.48 12.80 -19.95
N ALA A 14 1.31 13.69 -20.48
CA ALA A 14 2.12 13.43 -21.67
C ALA A 14 3.26 12.44 -21.43
N GLY A 15 3.72 12.37 -20.18
CA GLY A 15 4.84 11.51 -19.79
C GLY A 15 6.17 11.86 -20.49
N LYS A 16 6.38 13.13 -20.86
CA LYS A 16 7.60 13.60 -21.51
C LYS A 16 8.22 14.72 -20.72
N ALA A 17 9.55 14.69 -20.59
CA ALA A 17 10.29 15.76 -19.96
C ALA A 17 10.33 17.00 -20.86
N GLU A 18 10.30 18.18 -20.24
CA GLU A 18 10.38 19.45 -20.96
C GLU A 18 11.43 20.37 -20.35
N LEU A 19 12.16 21.05 -21.26
CA LEU A 19 13.06 22.16 -20.94
C LEU A 19 12.42 23.47 -21.41
N ILE A 20 12.13 24.38 -20.46
CA ILE A 20 11.51 25.65 -20.75
C ILE A 20 12.53 26.77 -20.48
N THR A 21 13.03 27.37 -21.55
CA THR A 21 14.04 28.44 -21.49
C THR A 21 13.46 29.84 -21.56
N LYS A 22 12.17 29.95 -21.90
CA LYS A 22 11.41 31.20 -21.98
C LYS A 22 10.03 31.01 -21.33
N PRO A 23 9.96 30.98 -20.00
CA PRO A 23 8.68 30.78 -19.30
C PRO A 23 7.68 31.89 -19.58
N GLU A 24 8.16 33.09 -19.91
CA GLU A 24 7.36 34.26 -20.30
C GLU A 24 6.52 34.04 -21.58
N ASP A 25 6.98 33.19 -22.46
CA ASP A 25 6.31 32.84 -23.74
C ASP A 25 5.41 31.61 -23.61
N ASP A 26 5.40 30.90 -22.45
CA ASP A 26 4.64 29.67 -22.25
C ASP A 26 3.34 29.96 -21.48
N ALA A 27 2.22 29.89 -22.20
CA ALA A 27 0.89 30.19 -21.64
C ALA A 27 0.45 29.24 -20.51
N ARG A 28 1.11 28.09 -20.35
CA ARG A 28 0.86 27.11 -19.26
C ARG A 28 1.47 27.56 -17.93
N ILE A 29 2.39 28.53 -17.97
CA ILE A 29 3.07 29.08 -16.78
C ILE A 29 2.43 30.41 -16.42
N TYR A 30 1.69 30.40 -15.32
CA TYR A 30 1.01 31.61 -14.82
C TYR A 30 1.98 32.44 -13.97
N GLN A 31 2.56 33.50 -14.55
CA GLN A 31 3.58 34.33 -13.89
C GLN A 31 3.03 35.41 -12.96
N ASN A 32 1.73 35.69 -12.99
CA ASN A 32 1.08 36.69 -12.18
C ASN A 32 0.49 36.16 -10.87
N GLY A 33 0.71 34.86 -10.57
CA GLY A 33 0.28 34.26 -9.32
C GLY A 33 1.15 34.67 -8.11
N PRO A 34 0.70 34.34 -6.90
CA PRO A 34 1.46 34.56 -5.68
C PRO A 34 2.69 33.67 -5.54
N GLU A 35 2.80 32.63 -6.37
CA GLU A 35 3.85 31.60 -6.29
C GLU A 35 5.16 32.12 -6.91
N ASP A 36 6.10 32.51 -6.08
CA ASP A 36 7.39 33.05 -6.54
C ASP A 36 8.24 32.04 -7.32
N PHE A 37 8.05 30.74 -7.09
CA PHE A 37 8.76 29.70 -7.83
C PHE A 37 8.34 29.60 -9.31
N LEU A 38 7.18 30.13 -9.68
CA LEU A 38 6.73 30.24 -11.07
C LEU A 38 7.31 31.47 -11.81
N LYS A 39 7.98 32.38 -11.09
CA LYS A 39 8.62 33.60 -11.65
C LYS A 39 10.10 33.37 -11.96
N CYS A 40 10.46 32.22 -12.47
CA CYS A 40 11.85 31.88 -12.75
C CYS A 40 12.22 32.05 -14.23
N GLY A 41 13.52 32.14 -14.52
CA GLY A 41 14.04 32.36 -15.86
C GLY A 41 14.12 31.10 -16.73
N SER A 42 14.08 29.92 -16.14
CA SER A 42 14.01 28.65 -16.86
C SER A 42 13.58 27.50 -15.95
N TYR A 43 12.99 26.47 -16.57
CA TYR A 43 12.53 25.23 -15.89
C TYR A 43 13.00 23.99 -16.61
N ILE A 44 13.18 22.94 -15.82
CA ILE A 44 13.20 21.56 -16.29
C ILE A 44 12.09 20.83 -15.52
N ILE A 45 11.23 20.14 -16.23
CA ILE A 45 10.15 19.36 -15.63
C ILE A 45 10.24 17.95 -16.18
N VAL A 46 10.42 16.97 -15.28
CA VAL A 46 10.66 15.56 -15.65
C VAL A 46 9.63 14.67 -14.97
N PRO A 47 8.88 13.85 -15.71
CA PRO A 47 7.97 12.88 -15.13
C PRO A 47 8.73 11.69 -14.53
N MET A 48 8.31 11.26 -13.35
CA MET A 48 8.77 10.01 -12.73
C MET A 48 7.86 8.86 -13.18
N LYS A 49 8.43 7.87 -13.88
CA LYS A 49 7.64 6.79 -14.49
C LYS A 49 7.97 5.43 -13.91
N VAL A 50 6.93 4.64 -13.63
CA VAL A 50 7.02 3.23 -13.30
C VAL A 50 6.16 2.45 -14.30
N ASN A 51 6.77 1.60 -15.13
CA ASN A 51 6.05 0.81 -16.14
C ASN A 51 5.07 1.66 -16.97
N ASP A 52 5.57 2.77 -17.56
CA ASP A 52 4.81 3.75 -18.34
C ASP A 52 3.75 4.59 -17.58
N ALA A 53 3.49 4.28 -16.33
CA ALA A 53 2.64 5.11 -15.49
C ALA A 53 3.45 6.23 -14.81
N VAL A 54 2.98 7.46 -14.92
CA VAL A 54 3.60 8.60 -14.21
C VAL A 54 3.12 8.61 -12.77
N ILE A 55 4.04 8.45 -11.83
CA ILE A 55 3.78 8.45 -10.39
C ILE A 55 4.03 9.83 -9.74
N GLY A 56 4.71 10.72 -10.45
CA GLY A 56 5.03 12.05 -9.97
C GLY A 56 5.77 12.88 -11.01
N VAL A 57 6.10 14.10 -10.64
CA VAL A 57 6.85 15.03 -11.49
C VAL A 57 7.93 15.71 -10.65
N ILE A 58 9.15 15.80 -11.18
CA ILE A 58 10.23 16.60 -10.62
C ILE A 58 10.33 17.91 -11.42
N ALA A 59 10.25 19.03 -10.71
CA ALA A 59 10.42 20.35 -11.32
C ALA A 59 11.63 21.04 -10.74
N LEU A 60 12.50 21.51 -11.61
CA LEU A 60 13.68 22.30 -11.30
C LEU A 60 13.49 23.71 -11.88
N ALA A 61 13.76 24.73 -11.07
CA ALA A 61 13.63 26.12 -11.47
C ALA A 61 14.92 26.87 -11.25
N ARG A 62 15.25 27.79 -12.15
CA ARG A 62 16.36 28.75 -11.99
C ARG A 62 15.84 30.16 -12.06
N THR A 63 16.30 31.00 -11.15
CA THR A 63 16.00 32.44 -11.17
C THR A 63 16.59 33.12 -12.40
N HIS A 64 16.08 34.30 -12.74
CA HIS A 64 16.57 35.10 -13.88
C HIS A 64 18.04 35.51 -13.77
N GLU A 65 18.61 35.56 -12.57
CA GLU A 65 20.00 35.88 -12.31
C GLU A 65 20.98 34.75 -12.64
N LYS A 66 20.49 33.53 -12.82
CA LYS A 66 21.29 32.35 -13.11
C LYS A 66 21.27 32.05 -14.61
N PRO A 67 22.33 31.40 -15.17
CA PRO A 67 22.30 30.90 -16.52
C PRO A 67 21.12 29.96 -16.70
N LYS A 68 20.41 30.09 -17.83
CA LYS A 68 19.28 29.19 -18.15
C LYS A 68 19.72 27.72 -18.21
N PHE A 69 18.78 26.82 -17.97
CA PHE A 69 19.02 25.41 -18.16
C PHE A 69 19.34 25.08 -19.62
N THR A 70 20.11 24.02 -19.82
CA THR A 70 20.53 23.49 -21.12
C THR A 70 19.99 22.08 -21.33
N GLU A 71 20.07 21.57 -22.57
CA GLU A 71 19.73 20.17 -22.91
C GLU A 71 20.57 19.16 -22.10
N GLU A 72 21.81 19.49 -21.76
CA GLU A 72 22.65 18.65 -20.90
C GLU A 72 22.10 18.56 -19.47
N ASN A 73 21.60 19.70 -18.96
CA ASN A 73 20.92 19.70 -17.66
C ASN A 73 19.62 18.88 -17.69
N LEU A 74 18.86 18.94 -18.80
CA LEU A 74 17.66 18.12 -18.97
C LEU A 74 18.00 16.62 -18.89
N LYS A 75 19.01 16.16 -19.68
CA LYS A 75 19.47 14.76 -19.64
C LYS A 75 19.91 14.33 -18.24
N THR A 76 20.61 15.20 -17.53
CA THR A 76 21.03 14.94 -16.15
C THR A 76 19.82 14.80 -15.22
N ALA A 77 18.83 15.67 -15.38
CA ALA A 77 17.60 15.62 -14.59
C ALA A 77 16.77 14.36 -14.88
N GLU A 78 16.72 13.92 -16.14
CA GLU A 78 16.08 12.65 -16.52
C GLU A 78 16.75 11.45 -15.82
N LEU A 79 18.07 11.37 -15.84
CA LEU A 79 18.82 10.30 -15.16
C LEU A 79 18.58 10.30 -13.64
N ILE A 80 18.55 11.50 -13.02
CA ILE A 80 18.25 11.62 -11.59
C ILE A 80 16.80 11.20 -11.32
N SER A 81 15.86 11.58 -12.19
CA SER A 81 14.45 11.20 -12.08
C SER A 81 14.29 9.68 -12.14
N ASP A 82 14.95 9.00 -13.06
CA ASP A 82 14.90 7.54 -13.20
C ASP A 82 15.45 6.84 -11.96
N PHE A 83 16.56 7.33 -11.42
CA PHE A 83 17.13 6.80 -10.19
C PHE A 83 16.20 7.02 -8.97
N ALA A 84 15.67 8.23 -8.82
CA ALA A 84 14.72 8.55 -7.75
C ALA A 84 13.45 7.71 -7.85
N THR A 85 12.92 7.55 -9.05
CA THR A 85 11.73 6.73 -9.32
C THR A 85 11.96 5.27 -8.94
N THR A 86 13.11 4.71 -9.32
CA THR A 86 13.47 3.33 -8.97
C THR A 86 13.59 3.16 -7.46
N SER A 87 14.18 4.13 -6.77
CA SER A 87 14.31 4.12 -5.31
C SER A 87 12.95 4.18 -4.63
N ILE A 88 12.06 5.07 -5.06
CA ILE A 88 10.69 5.20 -4.54
C ILE A 88 9.92 3.89 -4.75
N LYS A 89 9.98 3.32 -5.97
CA LYS A 89 9.33 2.04 -6.26
C LYS A 89 9.82 0.93 -5.33
N THR A 90 11.11 0.86 -5.08
CA THR A 90 11.68 -0.14 -4.17
C THR A 90 11.12 0.01 -2.76
N VAL A 91 11.06 1.24 -2.23
CA VAL A 91 10.50 1.50 -0.90
C VAL A 91 9.01 1.13 -0.84
N MET A 92 8.22 1.49 -1.87
CA MET A 92 6.80 1.14 -1.94
C MET A 92 6.61 -0.38 -1.93
N SER A 93 7.37 -1.11 -2.75
CA SER A 93 7.29 -2.58 -2.82
C SER A 93 7.69 -3.24 -1.49
N VAL A 94 8.71 -2.73 -0.80
CA VAL A 94 9.10 -3.22 0.53
C VAL A 94 7.98 -3.00 1.55
N ASN A 95 7.32 -1.84 1.53
CA ASN A 95 6.20 -1.55 2.43
C ASN A 95 5.01 -2.49 2.18
N GLU A 96 4.64 -2.71 0.91
CA GLU A 96 3.58 -3.67 0.56
C GLU A 96 3.88 -5.08 1.06
N ILE A 97 5.12 -5.55 0.89
CA ILE A 97 5.56 -6.85 1.41
C ILE A 97 5.48 -6.89 2.94
N MET A 98 5.91 -5.82 3.62
CA MET A 98 5.84 -5.75 5.08
C MET A 98 4.40 -5.78 5.60
N GLU A 99 3.49 -5.03 4.99
CA GLU A 99 2.06 -5.03 5.34
C GLU A 99 1.45 -6.43 5.14
N HIS A 100 1.71 -7.05 3.98
CA HIS A 100 1.25 -8.40 3.72
C HIS A 100 1.78 -9.41 4.75
N ASN A 101 3.07 -9.37 5.07
CA ASN A 101 3.67 -10.24 6.06
C ASN A 101 3.09 -10.04 7.47
N ASN A 102 2.72 -8.81 7.84
CA ASN A 102 2.07 -8.54 9.12
C ASN A 102 0.68 -9.18 9.17
N LEU A 103 -0.12 -9.03 8.12
CA LEU A 103 -1.43 -9.67 8.02
C LEU A 103 -1.34 -11.21 8.11
N VAL A 104 -0.36 -11.81 7.43
CA VAL A 104 -0.13 -13.26 7.50
C VAL A 104 0.24 -13.70 8.93
N LYS A 105 1.10 -12.94 9.62
CA LYS A 105 1.46 -13.24 11.02
C LYS A 105 0.26 -13.12 11.97
N GLU A 106 -0.56 -12.10 11.81
CA GLU A 106 -1.78 -11.92 12.61
C GLU A 106 -2.73 -13.10 12.42
N ALA A 107 -2.94 -13.54 11.18
CA ALA A 107 -3.75 -14.72 10.88
C ALA A 107 -3.16 -15.99 11.52
N GLN A 108 -1.85 -16.19 11.47
CA GLN A 108 -1.18 -17.34 12.10
C GLN A 108 -1.33 -17.34 13.63
N ILE A 109 -1.23 -16.16 14.26
CA ILE A 109 -1.44 -16.03 15.71
C ILE A 109 -2.89 -16.38 16.05
N ALA A 110 -3.86 -15.86 15.31
CA ALA A 110 -5.27 -16.14 15.52
C ALA A 110 -5.56 -17.64 15.38
N THR A 111 -5.04 -18.31 14.33
CA THR A 111 -5.14 -19.78 14.17
C THR A 111 -4.55 -20.51 15.38
N SER A 112 -3.38 -20.09 15.84
CA SER A 112 -2.72 -20.72 16.99
C SER A 112 -3.54 -20.58 18.29
N ILE A 113 -4.20 -19.44 18.47
CA ILE A 113 -5.09 -19.21 19.62
C ILE A 113 -6.31 -20.13 19.52
N GLN A 114 -6.96 -20.22 18.37
CA GLN A 114 -8.09 -21.11 18.15
C GLN A 114 -7.73 -22.58 18.41
N ASP A 115 -6.60 -23.04 17.91
CA ASP A 115 -6.13 -24.43 18.13
C ASP A 115 -5.93 -24.72 19.64
N MET A 116 -5.55 -23.72 20.43
CA MET A 116 -5.43 -23.87 21.87
C MET A 116 -6.77 -23.85 22.61
N LEU A 117 -7.78 -23.19 22.03
CA LEU A 117 -9.13 -23.13 22.64
C LEU A 117 -9.93 -24.42 22.42
N HIS A 118 -9.70 -25.11 21.31
CA HIS A 118 -10.38 -26.38 21.07
C HIS A 118 -9.87 -27.50 21.99
N PRO A 119 -10.76 -28.41 22.44
CA PRO A 119 -10.36 -29.50 23.31
C PRO A 119 -9.36 -30.42 22.60
N SER A 120 -8.13 -30.48 23.10
CA SER A 120 -7.07 -31.35 22.58
C SER A 120 -7.36 -32.84 22.76
N LYS A 121 -8.26 -33.19 23.69
CA LYS A 121 -8.69 -34.57 23.96
C LYS A 121 -10.15 -34.54 24.35
N LEU A 122 -10.92 -35.45 23.74
CA LEU A 122 -12.29 -35.68 24.14
C LEU A 122 -12.35 -36.58 25.40
N PRO A 123 -13.31 -36.35 26.29
CA PRO A 123 -13.47 -37.17 27.48
C PRO A 123 -13.88 -38.58 27.09
N VAL A 124 -13.31 -39.58 27.77
CA VAL A 124 -13.72 -40.98 27.63
C VAL A 124 -14.90 -41.23 28.58
N LEU A 125 -16.01 -41.69 28.04
CA LEU A 125 -17.24 -41.86 28.75
C LEU A 125 -17.76 -43.29 28.56
N PRO A 126 -18.21 -43.96 29.64
CA PRO A 126 -18.78 -45.29 29.53
C PRO A 126 -20.00 -45.33 28.61
N GLY A 127 -19.98 -46.18 27.59
CA GLY A 127 -21.10 -46.37 26.65
C GLY A 127 -21.31 -45.27 25.61
N ILE A 128 -20.38 -44.28 25.54
CA ILE A 128 -20.45 -43.18 24.55
C ILE A 128 -19.10 -43.10 23.82
N GLN A 129 -19.15 -43.02 22.49
CA GLN A 129 -18.02 -42.71 21.63
C GLN A 129 -18.21 -41.31 21.07
N LEU A 130 -17.20 -40.45 21.23
CA LEU A 130 -17.18 -39.07 20.74
C LEU A 130 -16.14 -38.97 19.61
N GLY A 131 -16.50 -38.25 18.55
CA GLY A 131 -15.61 -37.89 17.47
C GLY A 131 -15.88 -36.44 17.07
N THR A 132 -14.83 -35.69 16.79
CA THR A 132 -14.91 -34.32 16.31
C THR A 132 -14.12 -34.17 15.02
N ILE A 133 -14.64 -33.36 14.13
CA ILE A 133 -13.95 -32.90 12.92
C ILE A 133 -14.07 -31.40 12.92
N TRP A 134 -12.94 -30.72 12.80
CA TRP A 134 -12.85 -29.28 12.68
C TRP A 134 -11.91 -28.94 11.52
N ASN A 135 -12.40 -28.18 10.56
CA ASN A 135 -11.64 -27.82 9.37
C ASN A 135 -11.98 -26.39 8.94
N PRO A 136 -11.24 -25.38 9.44
CA PRO A 136 -11.47 -23.98 9.07
C PRO A 136 -11.17 -23.75 7.58
N GLU A 137 -11.99 -22.98 6.89
CA GLU A 137 -11.85 -22.70 5.46
C GLU A 137 -10.62 -21.81 5.17
N GLU A 138 -10.35 -20.82 6.00
CA GLU A 138 -9.27 -19.83 5.82
C GLU A 138 -8.31 -19.74 7.01
N GLY A 139 -8.08 -20.86 7.70
CA GLY A 139 -7.17 -20.91 8.85
C GLY A 139 -7.79 -20.47 10.17
N VAL A 140 -8.79 -19.59 10.17
CA VAL A 140 -9.58 -19.16 11.33
C VAL A 140 -11.06 -19.12 10.99
N CYS A 141 -11.91 -19.51 11.95
CA CYS A 141 -13.37 -19.47 11.78
C CYS A 141 -14.08 -19.10 13.09
N GLY A 142 -15.33 -18.64 12.97
CA GLY A 142 -16.17 -18.30 14.11
C GLY A 142 -16.70 -19.49 14.88
N ASP A 143 -16.54 -20.69 14.34
CA ASP A 143 -17.07 -21.90 14.96
C ASP A 143 -16.24 -22.32 16.16
N TYR A 144 -16.91 -22.65 17.25
CA TYR A 144 -16.29 -23.20 18.45
C TYR A 144 -17.10 -24.36 18.97
N TYR A 145 -16.43 -25.40 19.43
CA TYR A 145 -17.06 -26.49 20.16
C TYR A 145 -16.29 -26.85 21.42
N ASP A 146 -17.00 -27.37 22.39
CA ASP A 146 -16.41 -27.94 23.61
C ASP A 146 -17.26 -29.09 24.16
N VAL A 147 -16.61 -29.97 24.91
CA VAL A 147 -17.25 -31.11 25.60
C VAL A 147 -16.89 -31.05 27.07
N ILE A 148 -17.84 -30.64 27.89
CA ILE A 148 -17.63 -30.38 29.31
C ILE A 148 -18.26 -31.49 30.14
N VAL A 149 -17.44 -32.22 30.91
CA VAL A 149 -17.93 -33.16 31.92
C VAL A 149 -18.31 -32.41 33.19
N SER A 150 -19.58 -32.09 33.32
CA SER A 150 -20.08 -31.29 34.43
C SER A 150 -20.18 -32.08 35.75
N ARG A 151 -20.48 -33.42 35.66
CA ARG A 151 -20.55 -34.36 36.78
C ARG A 151 -20.23 -35.78 36.24
N LYS A 152 -20.10 -36.76 37.16
CA LYS A 152 -19.81 -38.16 36.78
C LYS A 152 -20.83 -38.77 35.81
N ASP A 153 -22.05 -38.25 35.79
CA ASP A 153 -23.22 -38.70 35.03
C ASP A 153 -23.76 -37.68 34.04
N ARG A 154 -23.07 -36.55 33.87
CA ARG A 154 -23.56 -35.43 33.05
C ARG A 154 -22.47 -34.78 32.20
N ILE A 155 -22.76 -34.73 30.89
CA ILE A 155 -21.96 -34.06 29.89
C ILE A 155 -22.75 -32.92 29.29
N SER A 156 -22.06 -31.83 28.97
CA SER A 156 -22.59 -30.74 28.19
C SER A 156 -21.77 -30.60 26.90
N PHE A 157 -22.47 -30.46 25.80
CA PHE A 157 -21.90 -30.12 24.51
C PHE A 157 -22.15 -28.62 24.26
N VAL A 158 -21.12 -27.90 23.87
CA VAL A 158 -21.21 -26.51 23.46
C VAL A 158 -20.87 -26.44 22.00
N MET A 159 -21.70 -25.77 21.22
CA MET A 159 -21.39 -25.34 19.84
C MET A 159 -21.82 -23.91 19.70
N SER A 160 -20.94 -23.08 19.21
CA SER A 160 -21.20 -21.67 18.96
C SER A 160 -20.61 -21.25 17.63
N ASP A 161 -21.25 -20.29 17.01
CA ASP A 161 -20.77 -19.61 15.82
C ASP A 161 -20.73 -18.11 16.11
N VAL A 162 -19.58 -17.48 15.94
CA VAL A 162 -19.39 -16.05 16.11
C VAL A 162 -19.61 -15.38 14.76
N ALA A 163 -20.59 -14.46 14.72
CA ALA A 163 -20.88 -13.71 13.50
C ALA A 163 -19.67 -12.85 13.09
N GLY A 164 -19.13 -13.15 11.90
CA GLY A 164 -17.95 -12.48 11.35
C GLY A 164 -17.21 -13.35 10.36
N LYS A 165 -16.13 -12.82 9.80
CA LYS A 165 -15.21 -13.58 8.95
C LYS A 165 -13.76 -13.27 9.35
N GLY A 166 -12.89 -14.29 9.21
CA GLY A 166 -11.46 -14.15 9.48
C GLY A 166 -11.16 -13.78 10.93
N ILE A 167 -10.14 -12.98 11.16
CA ILE A 167 -9.63 -12.60 12.48
C ILE A 167 -10.69 -11.97 13.39
N ASN A 168 -11.69 -11.29 12.82
CA ASN A 168 -12.74 -10.62 13.60
C ASN A 168 -13.75 -11.59 14.25
N SER A 169 -13.68 -12.88 13.92
CA SER A 169 -14.56 -13.91 14.47
C SER A 169 -13.87 -14.83 15.51
N VAL A 170 -12.64 -14.51 15.89
CA VAL A 170 -11.81 -15.30 16.83
C VAL A 170 -11.91 -14.78 18.27
#